data_b90682027cf5cc43532e72c678747748
#
_entry.id   b90682027cf5cc43532e72c678747748
#
_cell.length_a   1.000
_cell.length_b   1.000
_cell.length_c   1.000
_cell.angle_alpha   90.00
_cell.angle_beta   90.00
_cell.angle_gamma   90.00
#
_symmetry.space_group_name_H-M   'P 1'
#
loop_
_entity.id
_entity.type
_entity.pdbx_description
1 polymer ?
#
loop_
_entity_poly.entity_id
_entity_poly.type
_entity_poly.pdbx_seq_one_letter_code
_entity_poly.pdbx_strand_id
1 'polypeptide(L)'
;MRTTLQKHHLASLMALTAALAGCGGASDTNTSPAPSPTPPTGQIGLQFNAPENNVLEPGASEPLAATVTVNGSAAPNGTVATFTVNPAAAATLAPVAPTTVGGIASSTLTVSSLPPTATFQVSALATSSASTAGDTLTYYVRPAHKKLQVLVPAYFDASSKTSPWATLTSGAASYPDVQITAIANQGNGILTSTSDVDDDLTTALTDFKAVASTSNKVIGYVATSSATGALSVADVKATINNYVRLYPGLLDGFFLDGMATDSTRLAYFQEIYNHAKGLSAGMSTAATPPGGAPIVIGNPGTYPVAAYAGVADTLVTYAGNAVAYQGIDPQPASTWVYAKDNTAQAMLVHTASTCTDMQAAIKKAHRPRMNTGMVYATNLAIGASWSALPTYWPQLLGTVDALNKQRSLPLC
;
A
#
# COMPACT_ATOMS: atom_id res chain seq x y z
N MET A 1 -49.34 -20.95 14.09
CA MET A 1 -50.37 -19.94 13.75
C MET A 1 -49.67 -18.70 13.26
N ARG A 2 -49.89 -18.37 11.98
CA ARG A 2 -49.86 -17.04 11.32
C ARG A 2 -48.54 -16.24 11.42
N THR A 3 -47.98 -15.61 10.40
CA THR A 3 -48.29 -15.52 8.95
C THR A 3 -47.08 -14.84 8.28
N THR A 4 -46.67 -15.37 7.16
CA THR A 4 -45.81 -14.81 6.11
C THR A 4 -46.22 -13.40 5.66
N LEU A 5 -45.27 -12.55 5.35
CA LEU A 5 -45.47 -11.49 4.35
C LEU A 5 -44.18 -11.34 3.47
N GLN A 6 -44.36 -11.86 2.27
CA GLN A 6 -43.50 -11.75 1.12
C GLN A 6 -43.86 -10.44 0.39
N LYS A 7 -42.89 -9.59 0.06
CA LYS A 7 -43.11 -8.48 -0.87
C LYS A 7 -42.28 -8.71 -2.14
N HIS A 8 -43.01 -9.02 -3.19
CA HIS A 8 -42.56 -9.04 -4.56
C HIS A 8 -42.44 -7.60 -5.09
N HIS A 9 -41.34 -7.28 -5.74
CA HIS A 9 -41.30 -6.16 -6.69
C HIS A 9 -41.22 -6.71 -8.11
N LEU A 10 -42.31 -6.47 -8.86
CA LEU A 10 -42.42 -6.69 -10.29
C LEU A 10 -41.52 -5.74 -11.06
N ALA A 11 -40.72 -6.27 -11.95
CA ALA A 11 -40.10 -5.52 -13.04
C ALA A 11 -41.06 -5.54 -14.24
N SER A 12 -41.48 -4.36 -14.66
CA SER A 12 -42.28 -4.19 -15.87
C SER A 12 -41.41 -4.23 -17.11
N LEU A 13 -41.63 -5.22 -17.93
CA LEU A 13 -41.06 -5.35 -19.27
C LEU A 13 -42.01 -4.70 -20.27
N MET A 14 -41.66 -3.56 -20.85
CA MET A 14 -42.40 -2.99 -21.98
C MET A 14 -41.84 -3.57 -23.27
N ALA A 15 -42.60 -4.43 -23.91
CA ALA A 15 -42.38 -4.86 -25.29
C ALA A 15 -43.02 -3.83 -26.23
N LEU A 16 -42.25 -3.22 -27.10
CA LEU A 16 -42.74 -2.35 -28.18
C LEU A 16 -42.77 -3.15 -29.47
N THR A 17 -43.96 -3.54 -29.92
CA THR A 17 -44.17 -4.14 -31.24
C THR A 17 -44.23 -3.03 -32.29
N ALA A 18 -43.29 -3.02 -33.24
CA ALA A 18 -43.34 -2.17 -34.40
C ALA A 18 -43.95 -2.94 -35.58
N ALA A 19 -45.07 -2.43 -36.09
CA ALA A 19 -45.73 -2.93 -37.29
C ALA A 19 -44.94 -2.51 -38.53
N LEU A 20 -44.66 -3.46 -39.43
CA LEU A 20 -44.21 -3.18 -40.80
C LEU A 20 -45.38 -2.68 -41.64
N ALA A 21 -45.23 -1.50 -42.18
CA ALA A 21 -45.95 -1.06 -43.39
C ALA A 21 -44.92 -0.65 -44.41
N GLY A 22 -44.76 -1.41 -45.43
CA GLY A 22 -43.87 -1.10 -46.57
C GLY A 22 -44.55 -0.08 -47.51
N CYS A 23 -43.74 0.81 -48.05
CA CYS A 23 -43.91 1.36 -49.43
C CYS A 23 -42.59 1.94 -49.89
N GLY A 24 -42.16 1.58 -51.06
CA GLY A 24 -40.89 1.90 -51.62
C GLY A 24 -40.70 3.40 -51.95
N GLY A 25 -39.47 3.81 -51.83
CA GLY A 25 -38.98 5.09 -52.30
C GLY A 25 -37.48 5.04 -52.21
N ALA A 26 -36.82 4.75 -53.30
CA ALA A 26 -35.37 4.94 -53.41
C ALA A 26 -35.06 6.43 -53.25
N SER A 27 -34.40 6.75 -52.15
CA SER A 27 -33.69 8.03 -51.98
C SER A 27 -32.25 7.66 -51.63
N ASP A 28 -31.37 7.81 -52.59
CA ASP A 28 -29.92 7.82 -52.40
C ASP A 28 -29.57 8.94 -51.43
N THR A 29 -29.61 8.69 -50.13
CA THR A 29 -28.95 9.55 -49.16
C THR A 29 -27.46 9.23 -49.19
N ASN A 30 -26.79 9.89 -50.11
CA ASN A 30 -25.35 10.00 -50.12
C ASN A 30 -24.99 10.84 -48.84
N THR A 31 -24.93 10.17 -47.67
CA THR A 31 -24.37 10.79 -46.47
C THR A 31 -22.87 10.88 -46.70
N SER A 32 -22.45 12.01 -47.26
CA SER A 32 -21.04 12.44 -47.20
C SER A 32 -20.54 12.26 -45.78
N PRO A 33 -19.42 11.56 -45.55
CA PRO A 33 -18.83 11.49 -44.23
C PRO A 33 -18.67 12.92 -43.69
N ALA A 34 -19.06 13.15 -42.42
CA ALA A 34 -18.90 14.45 -41.79
C ALA A 34 -17.45 14.95 -42.03
N PRO A 35 -17.25 16.19 -42.43
CA PRO A 35 -15.91 16.71 -42.69
C PRO A 35 -15.05 16.51 -41.44
N SER A 36 -13.85 15.94 -41.62
CA SER A 36 -12.86 15.82 -40.54
C SER A 36 -12.65 17.21 -39.92
N PRO A 37 -12.60 17.34 -38.57
CA PRO A 37 -12.44 18.61 -37.92
C PRO A 37 -11.17 19.30 -38.43
N THR A 38 -11.32 20.54 -38.90
CA THR A 38 -10.19 21.34 -39.37
C THR A 38 -9.28 21.68 -38.18
N PRO A 39 -7.96 21.45 -38.28
CA PRO A 39 -7.04 21.83 -37.23
C PRO A 39 -7.15 23.33 -36.87
N PRO A 40 -7.07 23.69 -35.58
CA PRO A 40 -7.10 25.09 -35.18
C PRO A 40 -5.90 25.87 -35.74
N THR A 41 -6.05 27.18 -35.90
CA THR A 41 -4.94 28.05 -36.28
C THR A 41 -4.30 28.68 -35.04
N GLY A 42 -2.95 28.74 -35.02
CA GLY A 42 -2.18 29.34 -33.93
C GLY A 42 -1.31 28.33 -33.18
N GLN A 43 -0.52 28.85 -32.24
CA GLN A 43 0.38 28.02 -31.41
C GLN A 43 -0.43 27.10 -30.51
N ILE A 44 -0.29 25.78 -30.66
CA ILE A 44 -0.95 24.83 -29.80
C ILE A 44 -0.05 24.47 -28.59
N GLY A 45 -0.68 24.32 -27.42
CA GLY A 45 -0.09 23.76 -26.20
C GLY A 45 -0.89 22.53 -25.74
N LEU A 46 -0.23 21.56 -25.13
CA LEU A 46 -0.86 20.39 -24.53
C LEU A 46 -0.13 20.02 -23.25
N GLN A 47 -0.87 19.75 -22.19
CA GLN A 47 -0.36 19.24 -20.93
C GLN A 47 -1.36 18.26 -20.32
N PHE A 48 -0.90 17.11 -19.85
CA PHE A 48 -1.75 16.24 -19.04
C PHE A 48 -2.11 16.90 -17.72
N ASN A 49 -3.35 16.77 -17.33
CA ASN A 49 -3.73 17.02 -15.95
C ASN A 49 -3.09 15.91 -15.09
N ALA A 50 -2.52 16.28 -13.95
CA ALA A 50 -1.89 15.30 -13.07
C ALA A 50 -2.90 14.18 -12.73
N PRO A 51 -2.60 12.90 -13.01
CA PRO A 51 -3.50 11.81 -12.68
C PRO A 51 -3.63 11.71 -11.17
N GLU A 52 -4.81 11.33 -10.69
CA GLU A 52 -5.01 11.05 -9.27
C GLU A 52 -4.09 9.92 -8.80
N ASN A 53 -3.87 8.95 -9.69
CA ASN A 53 -3.03 7.81 -9.40
C ASN A 53 -2.25 7.34 -10.65
N ASN A 54 -0.93 7.24 -10.53
CA ASN A 54 -0.06 6.69 -11.58
C ASN A 54 0.53 5.31 -11.24
N VAL A 55 -0.01 4.64 -10.21
CA VAL A 55 0.36 3.28 -9.80
C VAL A 55 -0.90 2.42 -9.84
N LEU A 56 -1.00 1.54 -10.79
CA LEU A 56 -2.21 0.82 -11.12
C LEU A 56 -2.03 -0.70 -10.95
N GLU A 57 -3.14 -1.39 -10.75
CA GLU A 57 -3.21 -2.83 -10.74
C GLU A 57 -3.60 -3.36 -12.13
N PRO A 58 -3.26 -4.59 -12.48
CA PRO A 58 -3.76 -5.20 -13.71
C PRO A 58 -5.30 -5.15 -13.78
N GLY A 59 -5.84 -4.70 -14.90
CA GLY A 59 -7.28 -4.53 -15.10
C GLY A 59 -7.88 -3.24 -14.54
N ALA A 60 -7.12 -2.43 -13.81
CA ALA A 60 -7.59 -1.15 -13.30
C ALA A 60 -7.83 -0.14 -14.43
N SER A 61 -8.83 0.73 -14.24
CA SER A 61 -9.11 1.84 -15.15
C SER A 61 -8.86 3.18 -14.46
N GLU A 62 -8.27 4.12 -15.19
CA GLU A 62 -7.94 5.47 -14.72
C GLU A 62 -8.43 6.51 -15.73
N PRO A 63 -9.17 7.56 -15.29
CA PRO A 63 -9.54 8.66 -16.16
C PRO A 63 -8.30 9.49 -16.52
N LEU A 64 -8.15 9.80 -17.79
CA LEU A 64 -7.12 10.69 -18.32
C LEU A 64 -7.73 11.97 -18.84
N ALA A 65 -7.09 13.09 -18.56
CA ALA A 65 -7.44 14.37 -19.14
C ALA A 65 -6.19 15.15 -19.54
N ALA A 66 -6.23 15.77 -20.71
CA ALA A 66 -5.21 16.71 -21.15
C ALA A 66 -5.82 18.06 -21.44
N THR A 67 -5.21 19.12 -20.94
CA THR A 67 -5.54 20.49 -21.26
C THR A 67 -4.85 20.88 -22.56
N VAL A 68 -5.64 21.29 -23.54
CA VAL A 68 -5.16 21.75 -24.85
C VAL A 68 -5.44 23.24 -24.97
N THR A 69 -4.45 24.01 -25.39
CA THR A 69 -4.55 25.46 -25.57
C THR A 69 -4.16 25.85 -26.98
N VAL A 70 -4.70 26.96 -27.45
CA VAL A 70 -4.28 27.64 -28.69
C VAL A 70 -4.00 29.10 -28.35
N ASN A 71 -2.78 29.55 -28.63
CA ASN A 71 -2.28 30.89 -28.24
C ASN A 71 -2.50 31.17 -26.74
N GLY A 72 -2.33 30.16 -25.87
CA GLY A 72 -2.46 30.26 -24.42
C GLY A 72 -3.91 30.24 -23.89
N SER A 73 -4.92 30.24 -24.76
CA SER A 73 -6.34 30.13 -24.39
C SER A 73 -6.85 28.71 -24.63
N ALA A 74 -7.96 28.33 -23.97
CA ALA A 74 -8.57 27.00 -24.16
C ALA A 74 -8.78 26.73 -25.65
N ALA A 75 -8.37 25.56 -26.13
CA ALA A 75 -8.56 25.17 -27.52
C ALA A 75 -10.05 25.09 -27.87
N PRO A 76 -10.44 25.44 -29.13
CA PRO A 76 -11.81 25.28 -29.59
C PRO A 76 -12.34 23.87 -29.37
N ASN A 77 -13.64 23.74 -29.07
CA ASN A 77 -14.31 22.46 -29.01
C ASN A 77 -14.13 21.69 -30.32
N GLY A 78 -13.88 20.39 -30.23
CA GLY A 78 -13.63 19.55 -31.40
C GLY A 78 -12.16 19.46 -31.82
N THR A 79 -11.22 20.16 -31.15
CA THR A 79 -9.79 20.00 -31.38
C THR A 79 -9.37 18.57 -30.98
N VAL A 80 -8.75 17.83 -31.90
CA VAL A 80 -8.34 16.44 -31.67
C VAL A 80 -7.04 16.39 -30.87
N ALA A 81 -7.02 15.56 -29.83
CA ALA A 81 -5.80 15.11 -29.14
C ALA A 81 -5.67 13.59 -29.30
N THR A 82 -4.56 13.12 -29.84
CA THR A 82 -4.30 11.68 -30.02
C THR A 82 -3.52 11.16 -28.83
N PHE A 83 -4.07 10.14 -28.15
CA PHE A 83 -3.42 9.46 -27.03
C PHE A 83 -2.83 8.13 -27.48
N THR A 84 -1.65 7.79 -27.01
CA THR A 84 -0.96 6.54 -27.32
C THR A 84 -0.37 5.90 -26.08
N VAL A 85 -0.27 4.57 -26.07
CA VAL A 85 0.36 3.79 -24.99
C VAL A 85 1.62 3.13 -25.53
N ASN A 86 2.70 3.17 -24.78
CA ASN A 86 3.96 2.53 -25.11
C ASN A 86 4.50 1.68 -23.93
N PRO A 87 4.66 0.35 -24.07
CA PRO A 87 4.28 -0.47 -25.24
C PRO A 87 2.76 -0.56 -25.40
N ALA A 88 2.28 -0.65 -26.65
CA ALA A 88 0.84 -0.62 -26.97
C ALA A 88 0.02 -1.74 -26.29
N ALA A 89 0.65 -2.88 -25.97
CA ALA A 89 0.01 -3.99 -25.26
C ALA A 89 -0.21 -3.72 -23.75
N ALA A 90 0.37 -2.64 -23.20
CA ALA A 90 0.33 -2.38 -21.77
C ALA A 90 -1.04 -1.92 -21.27
N ALA A 91 -1.78 -1.21 -22.10
CA ALA A 91 -3.10 -0.70 -21.74
C ALA A 91 -3.92 -0.37 -23.00
N THR A 92 -5.22 -0.20 -22.82
CA THR A 92 -6.14 0.33 -23.84
C THR A 92 -6.60 1.72 -23.48
N LEU A 93 -6.96 2.51 -24.49
CA LEU A 93 -7.50 3.86 -24.37
C LEU A 93 -8.87 3.94 -25.04
N ALA A 94 -9.82 4.56 -24.39
CA ALA A 94 -11.15 4.76 -24.95
C ALA A 94 -11.69 6.17 -24.59
N PRO A 95 -11.79 7.08 -25.58
CA PRO A 95 -11.31 7.01 -26.98
C PRO A 95 -9.80 7.23 -27.11
N VAL A 96 -9.19 6.74 -28.19
CA VAL A 96 -7.76 6.97 -28.50
C VAL A 96 -7.50 8.38 -29.06
N ALA A 97 -8.49 9.00 -29.65
CA ALA A 97 -8.42 10.35 -30.22
C ALA A 97 -9.61 11.20 -29.74
N PRO A 98 -9.64 11.56 -28.43
CA PRO A 98 -10.69 12.43 -27.92
C PRO A 98 -10.61 13.82 -28.54
N THR A 99 -11.77 14.49 -28.60
CA THR A 99 -11.86 15.90 -28.97
C THR A 99 -12.06 16.77 -27.73
N THR A 100 -11.59 18.01 -27.79
CA THR A 100 -11.71 18.92 -26.66
C THR A 100 -13.14 19.39 -26.43
N VAL A 101 -13.51 19.55 -25.17
CA VAL A 101 -14.65 20.29 -24.67
C VAL A 101 -14.14 21.28 -23.63
N GLY A 102 -14.31 22.58 -23.86
CA GLY A 102 -13.75 23.61 -22.99
C GLY A 102 -12.21 23.56 -22.89
N GLY A 103 -11.52 23.08 -23.94
CA GLY A 103 -10.08 22.93 -23.97
C GLY A 103 -9.56 21.64 -23.32
N ILE A 104 -10.43 20.76 -22.85
CA ILE A 104 -10.02 19.48 -22.20
C ILE A 104 -10.37 18.31 -23.12
N ALA A 105 -9.37 17.47 -23.41
CA ALA A 105 -9.52 16.18 -24.08
C ALA A 105 -9.44 15.05 -23.06
N SER A 106 -10.45 14.17 -23.03
CA SER A 106 -10.56 13.11 -22.00
C SER A 106 -10.63 11.72 -22.62
N SER A 107 -9.97 10.76 -21.96
CA SER A 107 -9.98 9.34 -22.31
C SER A 107 -10.03 8.51 -21.03
N THR A 108 -10.27 7.21 -21.16
CA THR A 108 -10.10 6.25 -20.08
C THR A 108 -8.98 5.28 -20.45
N LEU A 109 -8.02 5.14 -19.55
CA LEU A 109 -6.96 4.16 -19.62
C LEU A 109 -7.42 2.89 -18.90
N THR A 110 -7.24 1.69 -19.50
CA THR A 110 -7.45 0.41 -18.83
C THR A 110 -6.20 -0.44 -18.98
N VAL A 111 -5.62 -0.81 -17.83
CA VAL A 111 -4.35 -1.57 -17.78
C VAL A 111 -4.58 -3.02 -18.17
N SER A 112 -3.74 -3.55 -19.05
CA SER A 112 -3.71 -4.98 -19.41
C SER A 112 -3.15 -5.84 -18.27
N SER A 113 -3.16 -7.17 -18.45
CA SER A 113 -2.52 -8.09 -17.52
C SER A 113 -0.99 -8.00 -17.65
N LEU A 114 -0.36 -7.16 -16.84
CA LEU A 114 1.08 -6.93 -16.80
C LEU A 114 1.70 -7.48 -15.52
N PRO A 115 2.98 -7.92 -15.57
CA PRO A 115 3.69 -8.30 -14.36
C PRO A 115 3.93 -7.08 -13.44
N PRO A 116 4.03 -7.29 -12.10
CA PRO A 116 4.48 -6.26 -11.17
C PRO A 116 5.81 -5.65 -11.60
N THR A 117 6.03 -4.38 -11.24
CA THR A 117 7.16 -3.53 -11.69
C THR A 117 7.16 -3.15 -13.17
N ALA A 118 6.23 -3.65 -13.96
CA ALA A 118 6.09 -3.15 -15.33
C ALA A 118 5.82 -1.64 -15.29
N THR A 119 6.43 -0.94 -16.25
CA THR A 119 6.18 0.49 -16.49
C THR A 119 5.74 0.68 -17.90
N PHE A 120 4.88 1.65 -18.12
CA PHE A 120 4.48 2.06 -19.47
C PHE A 120 4.25 3.57 -19.52
N GLN A 121 4.25 4.11 -20.71
CA GLN A 121 4.01 5.53 -20.92
C GLN A 121 2.70 5.76 -21.66
N VAL A 122 2.03 6.83 -21.31
CA VAL A 122 0.90 7.37 -22.06
C VAL A 122 1.30 8.73 -22.56
N SER A 123 1.29 8.92 -23.87
CA SER A 123 1.58 10.20 -24.51
C SER A 123 0.33 10.76 -25.15
N ALA A 124 0.17 12.09 -25.08
CA ALA A 124 -0.85 12.81 -25.83
C ALA A 124 -0.19 13.76 -26.80
N LEU A 125 -0.80 13.93 -27.99
CA LEU A 125 -0.33 14.81 -29.04
C LEU A 125 -1.51 15.58 -29.62
N ALA A 126 -1.37 16.89 -29.76
CA ALA A 126 -2.30 17.74 -30.48
C ALA A 126 -1.57 18.58 -31.54
N THR A 127 -2.21 18.80 -32.69
CA THR A 127 -1.61 19.52 -33.79
C THR A 127 -2.55 20.67 -34.24
N SER A 128 -1.94 21.81 -34.50
CA SER A 128 -2.58 22.95 -35.18
C SER A 128 -1.99 23.12 -36.58
N SER A 129 -2.49 24.09 -37.33
CA SER A 129 -1.87 24.48 -38.62
C SER A 129 -0.45 25.08 -38.45
N ALA A 130 -0.11 25.55 -37.25
CA ALA A 130 1.15 26.26 -36.96
C ALA A 130 2.15 25.45 -36.16
N SER A 131 1.72 24.48 -35.31
CA SER A 131 2.62 23.77 -34.41
C SER A 131 1.99 22.46 -33.94
N THR A 132 2.84 21.63 -33.25
CA THR A 132 2.45 20.41 -32.58
C THR A 132 2.92 20.50 -31.12
N ALA A 133 2.11 20.05 -30.19
CA ALA A 133 2.45 19.94 -28.78
C ALA A 133 2.08 18.56 -28.21
N GLY A 134 2.87 18.09 -27.28
CA GLY A 134 2.63 16.79 -26.64
C GLY A 134 3.14 16.76 -25.20
N ASP A 135 2.66 15.80 -24.44
CA ASP A 135 3.07 15.51 -23.08
C ASP A 135 3.04 14.00 -22.81
N THR A 136 3.74 13.51 -21.79
CA THR A 136 3.87 12.09 -21.49
C THR A 136 3.81 11.85 -19.99
N LEU A 137 2.99 10.87 -19.58
CA LEU A 137 2.89 10.33 -18.22
C LEU A 137 3.52 8.94 -18.14
N THR A 138 4.17 8.66 -17.02
CA THR A 138 4.68 7.31 -16.69
C THR A 138 3.78 6.66 -15.66
N TYR A 139 3.35 5.44 -15.96
CA TYR A 139 2.56 4.58 -15.09
C TYR A 139 3.39 3.39 -14.62
N TYR A 140 3.08 2.92 -13.41
CA TYR A 140 3.70 1.78 -12.77
C TYR A 140 2.63 0.73 -12.45
N VAL A 141 3.01 -0.55 -12.53
CA VAL A 141 2.11 -1.67 -12.23
C VAL A 141 2.55 -2.32 -10.92
N ARG A 142 1.59 -2.57 -10.03
CA ARG A 142 1.79 -3.28 -8.76
C ARG A 142 0.84 -4.49 -8.65
N PRO A 143 1.11 -5.46 -7.77
CA PRO A 143 0.14 -6.49 -7.41
C PRO A 143 -1.13 -5.90 -6.79
N ALA A 144 -2.19 -6.71 -6.76
CA ALA A 144 -3.44 -6.34 -6.09
C ALA A 144 -3.20 -5.92 -4.64
N HIS A 145 -3.90 -4.87 -4.23
CA HIS A 145 -3.81 -4.31 -2.89
C HIS A 145 -4.36 -5.29 -1.84
N LYS A 146 -3.63 -5.45 -0.74
CA LYS A 146 -4.07 -6.16 0.45
C LYS A 146 -4.52 -5.20 1.54
N LYS A 147 -5.35 -5.68 2.46
CA LYS A 147 -5.80 -4.91 3.62
C LYS A 147 -4.62 -4.34 4.40
N LEU A 148 -4.77 -3.11 4.88
CA LEU A 148 -3.82 -2.51 5.81
C LEU A 148 -3.76 -3.34 7.10
N GLN A 149 -2.56 -3.43 7.67
CA GLN A 149 -2.24 -4.09 8.93
C GLN A 149 -1.56 -3.09 9.86
N VAL A 150 -1.55 -3.37 11.16
CA VAL A 150 -0.88 -2.52 12.13
C VAL A 150 0.37 -3.22 12.64
N LEU A 151 1.53 -2.54 12.56
CA LEU A 151 2.81 -3.02 13.07
C LEU A 151 3.18 -2.22 14.32
N VAL A 152 3.01 -2.81 15.50
CA VAL A 152 3.17 -2.12 16.79
C VAL A 152 4.53 -2.41 17.39
N PRO A 153 5.43 -1.42 17.55
CA PRO A 153 6.61 -1.56 18.41
C PRO A 153 6.16 -1.63 19.88
N ALA A 154 5.96 -2.85 20.38
CA ALA A 154 5.42 -3.11 21.72
C ALA A 154 6.55 -3.27 22.74
N TYR A 155 7.39 -2.21 22.88
CA TYR A 155 8.57 -2.18 23.78
C TYR A 155 8.25 -1.74 25.20
N PHE A 156 7.00 -1.79 25.57
CA PHE A 156 6.53 -1.42 26.90
C PHE A 156 6.59 -2.59 27.87
N ASP A 157 6.73 -2.24 29.16
CA ASP A 157 6.78 -3.18 30.26
C ASP A 157 5.50 -4.04 30.34
N ALA A 158 5.63 -5.34 30.50
CA ALA A 158 4.53 -6.28 30.64
C ALA A 158 4.10 -6.54 32.10
N SER A 159 4.90 -6.11 33.09
CA SER A 159 4.75 -6.50 34.51
C SER A 159 3.48 -5.99 35.21
N SER A 160 2.71 -5.08 34.58
CA SER A 160 1.51 -4.49 35.16
C SER A 160 0.23 -4.95 34.49
N LYS A 161 -0.83 -5.21 35.27
CA LYS A 161 -2.18 -5.48 34.72
C LYS A 161 -2.77 -4.26 33.95
N THR A 162 -2.22 -3.08 34.18
CA THR A 162 -2.54 -1.86 33.42
C THR A 162 -1.53 -1.58 32.33
N SER A 163 -0.67 -2.54 32.02
CA SER A 163 0.31 -2.48 30.94
C SER A 163 -0.37 -2.11 29.61
N PRO A 164 0.31 -1.38 28.72
CA PRO A 164 -0.15 -1.17 27.37
C PRO A 164 -0.44 -2.46 26.60
N TRP A 165 0.13 -3.60 27.00
CA TRP A 165 -0.20 -4.92 26.45
C TRP A 165 -1.68 -5.30 26.63
N ALA A 166 -2.27 -5.01 27.80
CA ALA A 166 -3.70 -5.23 28.04
C ALA A 166 -4.57 -4.36 27.10
N THR A 167 -4.15 -3.11 26.88
CA THR A 167 -4.82 -2.19 25.93
C THR A 167 -4.66 -2.66 24.48
N LEU A 168 -3.49 -3.18 24.10
CA LEU A 168 -3.22 -3.78 22.81
C LEU A 168 -4.15 -4.97 22.55
N THR A 169 -4.25 -5.89 23.53
CA THR A 169 -5.12 -7.08 23.49
C THR A 169 -6.60 -6.70 23.37
N SER A 170 -7.06 -5.72 24.16
CA SER A 170 -8.42 -5.20 24.09
C SER A 170 -8.73 -4.53 22.74
N GLY A 171 -7.75 -3.81 22.19
CA GLY A 171 -7.84 -3.22 20.84
C GLY A 171 -8.00 -4.28 19.76
N ALA A 172 -7.21 -5.35 19.81
CA ALA A 172 -7.32 -6.48 18.90
C ALA A 172 -8.71 -7.14 18.96
N ALA A 173 -9.24 -7.34 20.16
CA ALA A 173 -10.59 -7.88 20.35
C ALA A 173 -11.69 -6.96 19.78
N SER A 174 -11.51 -5.64 19.88
CA SER A 174 -12.46 -4.63 19.38
C SER A 174 -12.46 -4.48 17.85
N TYR A 175 -11.35 -4.83 17.18
CA TYR A 175 -11.17 -4.71 15.73
C TYR A 175 -10.68 -6.04 15.13
N PRO A 176 -11.50 -7.10 15.14
CA PRO A 176 -11.08 -8.45 14.73
C PRO A 176 -10.65 -8.57 13.27
N ASP A 177 -11.09 -7.65 12.40
CA ASP A 177 -10.72 -7.59 10.98
C ASP A 177 -9.39 -6.86 10.71
N VAL A 178 -8.79 -6.24 11.73
CA VAL A 178 -7.50 -5.54 11.64
C VAL A 178 -6.43 -6.47 12.17
N GLN A 179 -5.56 -6.95 11.29
CA GLN A 179 -4.39 -7.72 11.71
C GLN A 179 -3.40 -6.81 12.43
N ILE A 180 -3.01 -7.20 13.65
CA ILE A 180 -1.98 -6.53 14.43
C ILE A 180 -0.77 -7.44 14.54
N THR A 181 0.42 -6.92 14.21
CA THR A 181 1.71 -7.55 14.46
C THR A 181 2.41 -6.78 15.57
N ALA A 182 2.60 -7.40 16.74
CA ALA A 182 3.31 -6.83 17.86
C ALA A 182 4.79 -7.21 17.80
N ILE A 183 5.69 -6.22 17.92
CA ILE A 183 7.13 -6.42 18.03
C ILE A 183 7.47 -6.49 19.52
N ALA A 184 7.72 -7.68 20.03
CA ALA A 184 8.08 -7.92 21.44
C ALA A 184 9.58 -7.67 21.63
N ASN A 185 9.94 -6.85 22.61
CA ASN A 185 11.34 -6.52 22.91
C ASN A 185 11.73 -7.04 24.29
N GLN A 186 12.66 -7.99 24.33
CA GLN A 186 13.36 -8.41 25.55
C GLN A 186 14.85 -8.16 25.39
N GLY A 187 15.50 -7.69 26.44
CA GLY A 187 16.95 -7.48 26.48
C GLY A 187 17.47 -6.52 25.39
N ASN A 188 16.66 -5.58 24.94
CA ASN A 188 16.97 -4.68 23.83
C ASN A 188 17.43 -5.43 22.55
N GLY A 189 16.84 -6.60 22.31
CA GLY A 189 17.14 -7.40 21.12
C GLY A 189 18.50 -8.08 21.14
N ILE A 190 19.09 -8.30 22.32
CA ILE A 190 20.34 -9.06 22.51
C ILE A 190 20.08 -10.10 23.58
N LEU A 191 19.91 -11.36 23.17
CA LEU A 191 19.67 -12.49 24.05
C LEU A 191 20.81 -13.50 23.98
N THR A 192 21.23 -14.00 25.15
CA THR A 192 22.30 -14.98 25.30
C THR A 192 21.75 -16.31 25.83
N SER A 193 22.59 -17.34 25.90
CA SER A 193 22.21 -18.61 26.50
C SER A 193 21.88 -18.53 28.00
N THR A 194 22.32 -17.44 28.66
CA THR A 194 22.06 -17.17 30.09
C THR A 194 20.88 -16.19 30.29
N SER A 195 20.23 -15.74 29.21
CA SER A 195 19.02 -14.91 29.34
C SER A 195 17.89 -15.77 29.88
N ASP A 196 17.18 -15.25 30.89
CA ASP A 196 16.01 -15.86 31.48
C ASP A 196 14.73 -15.48 30.72
N VAL A 197 13.70 -16.30 30.84
CA VAL A 197 12.37 -15.99 30.36
C VAL A 197 11.78 -14.84 31.19
N ASP A 198 11.06 -13.95 30.53
CA ASP A 198 10.22 -12.94 31.18
C ASP A 198 8.80 -13.50 31.25
N ASP A 199 8.37 -13.89 32.45
CA ASP A 199 7.06 -14.53 32.67
C ASP A 199 5.91 -13.55 32.44
N ASP A 200 6.08 -12.26 32.77
CA ASP A 200 5.09 -11.22 32.51
C ASP A 200 4.91 -11.00 31.00
N LEU A 201 6.01 -10.94 30.25
CA LEU A 201 5.97 -10.87 28.80
C LEU A 201 5.34 -12.14 28.21
N THR A 202 5.68 -13.32 28.70
CA THR A 202 5.09 -14.60 28.26
C THR A 202 3.57 -14.58 28.43
N THR A 203 3.09 -14.10 29.56
CA THR A 203 1.64 -13.94 29.85
C THR A 203 1.01 -12.97 28.86
N ALA A 204 1.61 -11.79 28.65
CA ALA A 204 1.11 -10.77 27.75
C ALA A 204 1.03 -11.28 26.28
N LEU A 205 2.06 -11.99 25.81
CA LEU A 205 2.07 -12.57 24.47
C LEU A 205 0.99 -13.65 24.31
N THR A 206 0.81 -14.48 25.34
CA THR A 206 -0.20 -15.54 25.35
C THR A 206 -1.60 -14.93 25.27
N ASP A 207 -1.91 -13.94 26.11
CA ASP A 207 -3.20 -13.26 26.13
C ASP A 207 -3.49 -12.57 24.80
N PHE A 208 -2.48 -11.90 24.22
CA PHE A 208 -2.63 -11.23 22.93
C PHE A 208 -2.92 -12.22 21.79
N LYS A 209 -2.25 -13.35 21.77
CA LYS A 209 -2.46 -14.40 20.77
C LYS A 209 -3.75 -15.19 20.98
N ALA A 210 -4.27 -15.25 22.20
CA ALA A 210 -5.52 -15.93 22.54
C ALA A 210 -6.77 -15.17 22.09
N VAL A 211 -6.65 -13.93 21.63
CA VAL A 211 -7.81 -13.16 21.11
C VAL A 211 -8.40 -13.90 19.92
N ALA A 212 -9.57 -14.49 20.14
CA ALA A 212 -10.27 -15.29 19.14
C ALA A 212 -10.63 -14.46 17.90
N SER A 213 -10.72 -15.14 16.75
CA SER A 213 -11.06 -14.54 15.44
C SER A 213 -10.09 -13.50 14.88
N THR A 214 -8.93 -13.30 15.47
CA THR A 214 -7.91 -12.41 14.93
C THR A 214 -6.75 -13.20 14.32
N SER A 215 -6.07 -12.60 13.33
CA SER A 215 -4.81 -13.12 12.77
C SER A 215 -3.61 -12.41 13.38
N ASN A 216 -3.68 -12.07 14.68
CA ASN A 216 -2.64 -11.33 15.39
C ASN A 216 -1.32 -12.11 15.41
N LYS A 217 -0.22 -11.37 15.28
CA LYS A 217 1.12 -11.93 15.21
C LYS A 217 2.02 -11.29 16.25
N VAL A 218 3.00 -12.08 16.71
CA VAL A 218 4.07 -11.64 17.59
C VAL A 218 5.40 -11.93 16.94
N ILE A 219 6.27 -10.93 16.84
CA ILE A 219 7.63 -11.10 16.32
C ILE A 219 8.64 -10.58 17.33
N GLY A 220 9.78 -11.27 17.47
CA GLY A 220 10.85 -10.87 18.38
C GLY A 220 11.68 -9.71 17.81
N TYR A 221 11.94 -8.68 18.60
CA TYR A 221 12.87 -7.61 18.26
C TYR A 221 14.31 -8.09 18.32
N VAL A 222 15.08 -7.93 17.27
CA VAL A 222 16.48 -8.33 17.17
C VAL A 222 17.32 -7.15 16.72
N ALA A 223 18.23 -6.70 17.57
CA ALA A 223 19.21 -5.69 17.22
C ALA A 223 20.26 -6.27 16.26
N THR A 224 20.62 -5.54 15.22
CA THR A 224 21.66 -5.98 14.29
C THR A 224 22.89 -5.08 14.31
N SER A 225 22.78 -3.88 14.87
CA SER A 225 23.87 -2.87 14.92
C SER A 225 24.57 -2.67 13.58
N SER A 226 23.80 -2.65 12.53
CA SER A 226 24.19 -2.84 11.13
C SER A 226 25.24 -1.89 10.60
N ALA A 227 25.20 -0.65 11.05
CA ALA A 227 26.11 0.38 10.54
C ALA A 227 27.54 0.23 11.06
N THR A 228 27.70 -0.39 12.22
CA THR A 228 29.02 -0.47 12.90
C THR A 228 29.65 -1.86 12.85
N GLY A 229 28.85 -2.93 12.54
CA GLY A 229 29.32 -4.32 12.61
C GLY A 229 29.59 -4.78 14.03
N ALA A 230 29.04 -4.09 15.05
CA ALA A 230 29.25 -4.41 16.46
C ALA A 230 28.64 -5.79 16.84
N LEU A 231 27.60 -6.25 16.14
CA LEU A 231 27.05 -7.59 16.30
C LEU A 231 27.40 -8.47 15.09
N SER A 232 28.05 -9.60 15.37
CA SER A 232 28.34 -10.58 14.32
C SER A 232 27.06 -11.31 13.86
N VAL A 233 27.10 -11.94 12.69
CA VAL A 233 26.02 -12.84 12.23
C VAL A 233 25.74 -13.93 13.28
N ALA A 234 26.78 -14.45 13.93
CA ALA A 234 26.63 -15.48 14.95
C ALA A 234 25.84 -14.98 16.19
N ASP A 235 26.13 -13.74 16.65
CA ASP A 235 25.44 -13.14 17.79
C ASP A 235 23.95 -12.91 17.48
N VAL A 236 23.64 -12.42 16.28
CA VAL A 236 22.25 -12.21 15.83
C VAL A 236 21.50 -13.53 15.71
N LYS A 237 22.11 -14.56 15.14
CA LYS A 237 21.53 -15.90 15.08
C LYS A 237 21.32 -16.49 16.48
N ALA A 238 22.27 -16.27 17.40
CA ALA A 238 22.11 -16.69 18.79
C ALA A 238 20.93 -15.99 19.47
N THR A 239 20.74 -14.70 19.25
CA THR A 239 19.58 -13.95 19.74
C THR A 239 18.26 -14.55 19.20
N ILE A 240 18.19 -14.79 17.89
CA ILE A 240 17.04 -15.42 17.24
C ILE A 240 16.71 -16.78 17.87
N ASN A 241 17.71 -17.64 18.04
CA ASN A 241 17.54 -18.97 18.66
C ASN A 241 17.10 -18.86 20.13
N ASN A 242 17.61 -17.88 20.88
CA ASN A 242 17.23 -17.66 22.27
C ASN A 242 15.79 -17.16 22.40
N TYR A 243 15.30 -16.31 21.47
CA TYR A 243 13.88 -15.99 21.42
C TYR A 243 13.00 -17.23 21.28
N VAL A 244 13.34 -18.15 20.37
CA VAL A 244 12.60 -19.39 20.18
C VAL A 244 12.66 -20.30 21.42
N ARG A 245 13.80 -20.34 22.11
CA ARG A 245 13.99 -21.09 23.35
C ARG A 245 13.17 -20.53 24.51
N LEU A 246 13.12 -19.19 24.64
CA LEU A 246 12.46 -18.51 25.75
C LEU A 246 10.94 -18.45 25.58
N TYR A 247 10.45 -18.31 24.34
CA TYR A 247 9.03 -18.12 24.00
C TYR A 247 8.54 -19.19 23.01
N PRO A 248 8.63 -20.49 23.35
CA PRO A 248 8.29 -21.57 22.42
C PRO A 248 6.82 -21.51 22.02
N GLY A 249 6.53 -21.54 20.73
CA GLY A 249 5.18 -21.53 20.19
C GLY A 249 4.49 -20.17 20.19
N LEU A 250 5.10 -19.09 20.68
CA LEU A 250 4.50 -17.77 20.75
C LEU A 250 4.89 -16.84 19.59
N LEU A 251 6.08 -17.05 19.00
CA LEU A 251 6.60 -16.15 17.97
C LEU A 251 6.19 -16.57 16.56
N ASP A 252 5.83 -15.58 15.74
CA ASP A 252 5.52 -15.72 14.33
C ASP A 252 6.69 -15.28 13.43
N GLY A 253 7.75 -14.69 14.01
CA GLY A 253 8.89 -14.19 13.25
C GLY A 253 9.78 -13.23 14.01
N PHE A 254 10.52 -12.40 13.28
CA PHE A 254 11.54 -11.51 13.84
C PHE A 254 11.53 -10.15 13.17
N PHE A 255 11.84 -9.12 13.94
CA PHE A 255 12.07 -7.75 13.51
C PHE A 255 13.57 -7.45 13.62
N LEU A 256 14.22 -7.28 12.47
CA LEU A 256 15.66 -6.98 12.38
C LEU A 256 15.87 -5.46 12.36
N ASP A 257 16.23 -4.90 13.50
CA ASP A 257 16.41 -3.46 13.65
C ASP A 257 17.81 -2.99 13.23
N GLY A 258 17.89 -1.76 12.72
CA GLY A 258 19.12 -1.14 12.27
C GLY A 258 19.67 -1.75 10.97
N MET A 259 18.82 -2.09 10.03
CA MET A 259 19.23 -2.61 8.72
C MET A 259 19.92 -1.51 7.89
N ALA A 260 21.01 -1.87 7.19
CA ALA A 260 21.70 -0.96 6.29
C ALA A 260 20.84 -0.60 5.06
N THR A 261 21.14 0.53 4.44
CA THR A 261 20.40 1.02 3.27
C THR A 261 21.14 0.80 1.94
N ASP A 262 22.46 0.58 2.00
CA ASP A 262 23.32 0.29 0.86
C ASP A 262 23.67 -1.21 0.75
N SER A 263 24.30 -1.61 -0.34
CA SER A 263 24.60 -3.03 -0.61
C SER A 263 25.73 -3.63 0.25
N THR A 264 26.43 -2.83 1.07
CA THR A 264 27.66 -3.27 1.78
C THR A 264 27.39 -4.37 2.81
N ARG A 265 26.16 -4.45 3.35
CA ARG A 265 25.75 -5.42 4.35
C ARG A 265 24.73 -6.45 3.83
N LEU A 266 24.49 -6.49 2.53
CA LEU A 266 23.48 -7.39 1.96
C LEU A 266 23.74 -8.87 2.30
N ALA A 267 24.99 -9.35 2.19
CA ALA A 267 25.35 -10.72 2.51
C ALA A 267 25.12 -11.05 4.00
N TYR A 268 25.39 -10.11 4.90
CA TYR A 268 25.11 -10.23 6.33
C TYR A 268 23.62 -10.46 6.59
N PHE A 269 22.75 -9.64 6.01
CA PHE A 269 21.31 -9.78 6.18
C PHE A 269 20.74 -11.00 5.44
N GLN A 270 21.33 -11.39 4.31
CA GLN A 270 20.94 -12.62 3.61
C GLN A 270 21.16 -13.85 4.47
N GLU A 271 22.28 -13.92 5.18
CA GLU A 271 22.60 -15.05 6.06
C GLU A 271 21.67 -15.12 7.27
N ILE A 272 21.34 -13.95 7.87
CA ILE A 272 20.37 -13.87 8.97
C ILE A 272 18.96 -14.23 8.49
N TYR A 273 18.55 -13.72 7.34
CA TYR A 273 17.24 -14.02 6.74
C TYR A 273 17.10 -15.53 6.49
N ASN A 274 18.09 -16.15 5.85
CA ASN A 274 18.07 -17.59 5.58
C ASN A 274 17.99 -18.41 6.87
N HIS A 275 18.73 -18.00 7.93
CA HIS A 275 18.65 -18.63 9.22
C HIS A 275 17.26 -18.53 9.83
N ALA A 276 16.68 -17.33 9.89
CA ALA A 276 15.33 -17.11 10.41
C ALA A 276 14.28 -17.91 9.63
N LYS A 277 14.34 -17.88 8.29
CA LYS A 277 13.41 -18.62 7.42
C LYS A 277 13.53 -20.13 7.53
N GLY A 278 14.68 -20.63 7.96
CA GLY A 278 14.91 -22.07 8.20
C GLY A 278 14.33 -22.60 9.51
N LEU A 279 13.88 -21.72 10.42
CA LEU A 279 13.31 -22.13 11.70
C LEU A 279 11.85 -22.59 11.52
N SER A 280 11.53 -23.75 12.07
CA SER A 280 10.16 -24.28 12.11
C SER A 280 9.78 -24.77 13.50
N ALA A 281 10.71 -25.47 14.19
CA ALA A 281 10.49 -25.95 15.54
C ALA A 281 10.49 -24.80 16.55
N GLY A 282 9.51 -24.79 17.44
CA GLY A 282 9.36 -23.77 18.48
C GLY A 282 8.75 -22.44 18.02
N MET A 283 8.41 -22.30 16.74
CA MET A 283 7.64 -21.18 16.23
C MET A 283 6.13 -21.41 16.41
N SER A 284 5.36 -20.33 16.37
CA SER A 284 3.90 -20.39 16.47
C SER A 284 3.31 -21.22 15.32
N THR A 285 2.40 -22.13 15.65
CA THR A 285 1.64 -22.89 14.64
C THR A 285 0.59 -22.03 13.91
N ALA A 286 0.28 -20.86 14.47
CA ALA A 286 -0.59 -19.86 13.83
C ALA A 286 0.18 -18.91 12.89
N ALA A 287 1.52 -18.98 12.87
CA ALA A 287 2.37 -18.23 11.96
C ALA A 287 2.19 -18.78 10.55
N THR A 288 1.38 -18.16 9.74
CA THR A 288 1.18 -18.49 8.31
C THR A 288 0.26 -19.69 8.05
N PRO A 289 -0.11 -19.95 6.77
CA PRO A 289 -0.76 -21.20 6.45
C PRO A 289 0.06 -22.34 7.07
N PRO A 290 -0.58 -23.39 7.60
CA PRO A 290 0.09 -24.42 8.39
C PRO A 290 1.40 -24.88 7.75
N GLY A 291 2.54 -24.70 8.46
CA GLY A 291 3.87 -25.02 7.95
C GLY A 291 4.62 -23.84 7.28
N GLY A 292 4.15 -22.61 7.40
CA GLY A 292 4.83 -21.44 6.83
C GLY A 292 6.10 -21.03 7.58
N ALA A 293 7.08 -20.51 6.85
CA ALA A 293 8.32 -20.01 7.42
C ALA A 293 8.09 -18.71 8.23
N PRO A 294 8.89 -18.45 9.28
CA PRO A 294 8.80 -17.24 10.09
C PRO A 294 8.81 -15.96 9.25
N ILE A 295 8.08 -14.94 9.71
CA ILE A 295 8.06 -13.63 9.10
C ILE A 295 9.36 -12.90 9.48
N VAL A 296 9.99 -12.24 8.51
CA VAL A 296 11.15 -11.39 8.74
C VAL A 296 10.81 -9.97 8.29
N ILE A 297 10.77 -9.04 9.25
CA ILE A 297 10.60 -7.61 8.98
C ILE A 297 11.96 -6.94 9.20
N GLY A 298 12.48 -6.28 8.17
CA GLY A 298 13.72 -5.51 8.27
C GLY A 298 13.45 -4.01 8.45
N ASN A 299 14.22 -3.35 9.30
CA ASN A 299 14.07 -1.91 9.55
C ASN A 299 15.31 -1.11 9.09
N PRO A 300 15.38 -0.70 7.82
CA PRO A 300 16.32 0.31 7.37
C PRO A 300 15.89 1.75 7.70
N GLY A 301 14.63 1.97 8.10
CA GLY A 301 14.07 3.27 8.44
C GLY A 301 13.86 4.23 7.26
N THR A 302 14.30 3.86 6.08
CA THR A 302 14.12 4.56 4.81
C THR A 302 14.17 3.56 3.65
N TYR A 303 13.98 4.01 2.40
CA TYR A 303 14.10 3.13 1.23
C TYR A 303 15.55 2.65 1.05
N PRO A 304 15.84 1.35 1.22
CA PRO A 304 17.18 0.81 0.92
C PRO A 304 17.32 0.53 -0.58
N VAL A 305 18.50 0.06 -1.00
CA VAL A 305 18.67 -0.49 -2.36
C VAL A 305 17.76 -1.69 -2.58
N ALA A 306 17.28 -1.86 -3.81
CA ALA A 306 16.26 -2.86 -4.19
C ALA A 306 16.56 -4.30 -3.73
N ALA A 307 17.85 -4.66 -3.63
CA ALA A 307 18.27 -6.01 -3.23
C ALA A 307 17.78 -6.42 -1.83
N TYR A 308 17.53 -5.45 -0.93
CA TYR A 308 16.99 -5.76 0.41
C TYR A 308 15.56 -6.32 0.38
N ALA A 309 14.81 -6.11 -0.69
CA ALA A 309 13.52 -6.77 -0.88
C ALA A 309 13.62 -8.31 -0.98
N GLY A 310 14.83 -8.87 -1.21
CA GLY A 310 15.11 -10.31 -1.19
C GLY A 310 15.50 -10.87 0.17
N VAL A 311 15.80 -10.02 1.16
CA VAL A 311 16.28 -10.43 2.49
C VAL A 311 15.38 -10.00 3.64
N ALA A 312 14.14 -9.63 3.30
CA ALA A 312 13.04 -9.40 4.24
C ALA A 312 11.70 -9.70 3.54
N ASP A 313 10.71 -10.15 4.31
CA ASP A 313 9.33 -10.28 3.81
C ASP A 313 8.66 -8.90 3.76
N THR A 314 8.96 -8.05 4.74
CA THR A 314 8.52 -6.66 4.84
C THR A 314 9.70 -5.76 5.19
N LEU A 315 9.79 -4.59 4.58
CA LEU A 315 10.76 -3.54 4.91
C LEU A 315 10.06 -2.32 5.51
N VAL A 316 10.58 -1.82 6.62
CA VAL A 316 10.17 -0.52 7.17
C VAL A 316 10.83 0.57 6.32
N THR A 317 10.11 1.01 5.30
CA THR A 317 10.60 2.00 4.33
C THR A 317 10.48 3.43 4.83
N TYR A 318 9.91 3.61 6.00
CA TYR A 318 9.95 4.87 6.74
C TYR A 318 9.85 4.64 8.26
N ALA A 319 10.83 5.15 9.01
CA ALA A 319 10.78 5.29 10.46
C ALA A 319 11.20 6.71 10.83
N GLY A 320 10.25 7.57 11.25
CA GLY A 320 10.54 8.99 11.48
C GLY A 320 9.32 9.81 11.90
N ASN A 321 9.48 11.14 11.94
CA ASN A 321 8.40 12.02 12.38
C ASN A 321 7.31 12.22 11.32
N ALA A 322 6.09 12.56 11.80
CA ALA A 322 4.90 12.69 10.95
C ALA A 322 5.02 13.80 9.88
N VAL A 323 5.71 14.90 10.19
CA VAL A 323 5.86 16.02 9.26
C VAL A 323 6.74 15.61 8.06
N ALA A 324 7.90 15.01 8.33
CA ALA A 324 8.80 14.53 7.28
C ALA A 324 8.15 13.43 6.43
N TYR A 325 7.30 12.58 7.03
CA TYR A 325 6.58 11.56 6.29
C TYR A 325 5.73 12.13 5.15
N GLN A 326 5.18 13.33 5.30
CA GLN A 326 4.37 13.94 4.24
C GLN A 326 5.17 14.24 2.96
N GLY A 327 6.49 14.42 3.06
CA GLY A 327 7.40 14.61 1.92
C GLY A 327 7.92 13.31 1.29
N ILE A 328 7.68 12.14 1.90
CA ILE A 328 8.20 10.85 1.41
C ILE A 328 7.47 10.42 0.12
N ASP A 329 8.25 10.00 -0.86
CA ASP A 329 7.77 9.49 -2.15
C ASP A 329 8.74 8.41 -2.67
N PRO A 330 8.28 7.20 -3.01
CA PRO A 330 9.15 6.18 -3.59
C PRO A 330 9.58 6.48 -5.03
N GLN A 331 8.87 7.37 -5.73
CA GLN A 331 9.16 7.68 -7.13
C GLN A 331 10.12 8.86 -7.26
N PRO A 332 11.01 8.84 -8.28
CA PRO A 332 11.24 7.72 -9.22
C PRO A 332 12.28 6.70 -8.71
N ALA A 333 12.96 6.97 -7.58
CA ALA A 333 14.19 6.25 -7.19
C ALA A 333 13.95 4.85 -6.62
N SER A 334 12.81 4.60 -5.99
CA SER A 334 12.52 3.37 -5.25
C SER A 334 11.30 2.62 -5.78
N THR A 335 11.10 2.61 -7.10
CA THR A 335 9.95 1.97 -7.75
C THR A 335 9.95 0.44 -7.63
N TRP A 336 11.04 -0.16 -7.15
CA TRP A 336 11.10 -1.58 -6.78
C TRP A 336 10.06 -1.98 -5.71
N VAL A 337 9.53 -1.03 -4.93
CA VAL A 337 8.46 -1.27 -3.96
C VAL A 337 7.19 -1.84 -4.62
N TYR A 338 6.99 -1.62 -5.92
CA TYR A 338 5.86 -2.15 -6.67
C TYR A 338 6.03 -3.61 -7.11
N ALA A 339 7.17 -4.26 -6.84
CA ALA A 339 7.40 -5.66 -7.16
C ALA A 339 6.57 -6.63 -6.31
N LYS A 340 6.22 -6.21 -5.10
CA LYS A 340 5.42 -6.98 -4.14
C LYS A 340 4.16 -6.20 -3.78
N ASP A 341 3.19 -6.89 -3.19
CA ASP A 341 2.02 -6.19 -2.65
C ASP A 341 2.39 -5.24 -1.50
N ASN A 342 1.44 -4.40 -1.11
CA ASN A 342 1.67 -3.35 -0.13
C ASN A 342 2.12 -3.87 1.25
N THR A 343 1.81 -5.13 1.62
CA THR A 343 2.25 -5.67 2.92
C THR A 343 3.75 -5.92 3.02
N ALA A 344 4.47 -5.86 1.90
CA ALA A 344 5.93 -5.88 1.88
C ALA A 344 6.57 -4.54 2.29
N GLN A 345 5.78 -3.50 2.56
CA GLN A 345 6.23 -2.19 3.01
C GLN A 345 5.56 -1.83 4.34
N ALA A 346 6.34 -1.25 5.25
CA ALA A 346 5.85 -0.74 6.53
C ALA A 346 6.28 0.71 6.76
N MET A 347 5.48 1.45 7.56
CA MET A 347 5.86 2.76 8.10
C MET A 347 5.66 2.80 9.62
N LEU A 348 6.64 3.36 10.33
CA LEU A 348 6.62 3.64 11.76
C LEU A 348 6.76 5.16 11.95
N VAL A 349 5.66 5.83 12.25
CA VAL A 349 5.62 7.29 12.38
C VAL A 349 5.52 7.69 13.84
N HIS A 350 6.42 8.54 14.31
CA HIS A 350 6.35 9.17 15.62
C HIS A 350 6.01 10.66 15.53
N THR A 351 5.72 11.29 16.67
CA THR A 351 5.38 12.74 16.73
C THR A 351 4.20 13.11 15.82
N ALA A 352 3.25 12.18 15.61
CA ALA A 352 1.95 12.48 15.06
C ALA A 352 1.09 13.01 16.21
N SER A 353 1.24 14.30 16.53
CA SER A 353 0.80 14.90 17.80
C SER A 353 -0.69 14.83 18.01
N THR A 354 -1.47 14.79 16.94
CA THR A 354 -2.93 14.72 16.98
C THR A 354 -3.45 13.48 16.27
N CYS A 355 -4.67 13.07 16.59
CA CYS A 355 -5.39 12.04 15.87
C CYS A 355 -5.50 12.36 14.35
N THR A 356 -5.66 13.62 13.99
CA THR A 356 -5.70 14.07 12.60
C THR A 356 -4.35 13.84 11.89
N ASP A 357 -3.23 14.09 12.56
CA ASP A 357 -1.89 13.81 12.00
C ASP A 357 -1.71 12.31 11.75
N MET A 358 -2.16 11.48 12.70
CA MET A 358 -2.17 10.02 12.55
C MET A 358 -3.00 9.61 11.33
N GLN A 359 -4.23 10.11 11.20
CA GLN A 359 -5.08 9.80 10.06
C GLN A 359 -4.46 10.26 8.73
N ALA A 360 -3.81 11.42 8.71
CA ALA A 360 -3.11 11.91 7.52
C ALA A 360 -1.96 10.98 7.12
N ALA A 361 -1.18 10.48 8.08
CA ALA A 361 -0.09 9.53 7.82
C ALA A 361 -0.61 8.19 7.29
N ILE A 362 -1.64 7.61 7.90
CA ILE A 362 -2.23 6.33 7.47
C ILE A 362 -2.89 6.46 6.09
N LYS A 363 -3.63 7.55 5.83
CA LYS A 363 -4.21 7.83 4.51
C LYS A 363 -3.15 7.94 3.43
N LYS A 364 -2.02 8.60 3.73
CA LYS A 364 -0.90 8.67 2.81
C LYS A 364 -0.32 7.29 2.51
N ALA A 365 -0.06 6.47 3.54
CA ALA A 365 0.42 5.10 3.39
C ALA A 365 -0.50 4.25 2.50
N HIS A 366 -1.82 4.43 2.64
CA HIS A 366 -2.84 3.70 1.88
C HIS A 366 -2.88 4.06 0.39
N ARG A 367 -2.31 5.20 -0.02
CA ARG A 367 -2.28 5.57 -1.44
C ARG A 367 -1.49 4.55 -2.26
N PRO A 368 -1.97 4.17 -3.47
CA PRO A 368 -1.27 3.24 -4.36
C PRO A 368 0.20 3.61 -4.58
N ARG A 369 0.49 4.90 -4.71
CA ARG A 369 1.84 5.43 -4.90
C ARG A 369 2.81 5.05 -3.78
N MET A 370 2.35 4.99 -2.53
CA MET A 370 3.19 4.61 -1.38
C MET A 370 3.42 3.10 -1.30
N ASN A 371 2.45 2.31 -1.76
CA ASN A 371 2.43 0.85 -1.68
C ASN A 371 2.80 0.32 -0.28
N THR A 372 2.30 0.98 0.78
CA THR A 372 2.58 0.64 2.19
C THR A 372 1.37 -0.04 2.80
N GLY A 373 1.54 -1.22 3.36
CA GLY A 373 0.46 -2.03 3.91
C GLY A 373 0.53 -2.28 5.42
N MET A 374 1.68 -2.09 6.05
CA MET A 374 1.82 -2.17 7.51
C MET A 374 2.06 -0.78 8.07
N VAL A 375 1.23 -0.33 9.01
CA VAL A 375 1.22 1.06 9.47
C VAL A 375 1.25 1.16 10.99
N TYR A 376 1.94 2.16 11.50
CA TYR A 376 1.84 2.60 12.90
C TYR A 376 2.14 4.09 12.99
N ALA A 377 1.38 4.81 13.82
CA ALA A 377 1.64 6.20 14.11
C ALA A 377 1.38 6.49 15.61
N THR A 378 2.28 7.22 16.24
CA THR A 378 2.18 7.59 17.66
C THR A 378 2.38 9.09 17.89
N ASN A 379 1.68 9.64 18.88
CA ASN A 379 1.89 11.00 19.35
C ASN A 379 3.19 11.16 20.13
N LEU A 380 3.79 10.07 20.58
CA LEU A 380 5.02 10.10 21.35
C LEU A 380 6.19 10.59 20.51
N ALA A 381 7.09 11.34 21.13
CA ALA A 381 8.28 11.89 20.48
C ALA A 381 9.44 10.88 20.49
N ILE A 382 10.47 11.15 19.69
CA ILE A 382 11.71 10.37 19.65
C ILE A 382 12.30 10.20 21.05
N GLY A 383 12.83 9.01 21.35
CA GLY A 383 13.34 8.64 22.66
C GLY A 383 12.31 7.97 23.57
N ALA A 384 11.01 8.23 23.37
CA ALA A 384 9.90 7.56 24.03
C ALA A 384 8.88 6.99 23.06
N SER A 385 9.15 7.04 21.77
CA SER A 385 8.17 6.76 20.69
C SER A 385 7.48 5.40 20.81
N TRP A 386 8.13 4.44 21.43
CA TRP A 386 7.66 3.05 21.50
C TRP A 386 7.43 2.55 22.94
N SER A 387 7.42 3.47 23.94
CA SER A 387 7.27 3.13 25.36
C SER A 387 5.81 2.93 25.81
N ALA A 388 4.85 3.32 24.97
CA ALA A 388 3.42 3.16 25.22
C ALA A 388 2.64 3.19 23.88
N LEU A 389 1.36 2.80 23.93
CA LEU A 389 0.44 3.01 22.81
C LEU A 389 0.09 4.51 22.67
N PRO A 390 -0.26 4.99 21.48
CA PRO A 390 -0.68 6.36 21.28
C PRO A 390 -1.99 6.66 22.02
N THR A 391 -2.18 7.91 22.43
CA THR A 391 -3.39 8.35 23.13
C THR A 391 -4.67 8.16 22.33
N TYR A 392 -4.55 8.09 21.00
CA TYR A 392 -5.63 7.85 20.04
C TYR A 392 -5.63 6.41 19.50
N TRP A 393 -5.18 5.43 20.30
CA TRP A 393 -5.11 4.03 19.89
C TRP A 393 -6.41 3.48 19.28
N PRO A 394 -7.61 3.69 19.88
CA PRO A 394 -8.86 3.24 19.27
C PRO A 394 -9.15 3.89 17.91
N GLN A 395 -8.82 5.18 17.74
CA GLN A 395 -9.00 5.90 16.48
C GLN A 395 -8.02 5.39 15.41
N LEU A 396 -6.80 4.98 15.79
CA LEU A 396 -5.85 4.38 14.84
C LEU A 396 -6.41 3.07 14.28
N LEU A 397 -6.86 2.16 15.15
CA LEU A 397 -7.47 0.90 14.71
C LEU A 397 -8.73 1.14 13.87
N GLY A 398 -9.60 2.05 14.33
CA GLY A 398 -10.80 2.45 13.60
C GLY A 398 -10.49 3.06 12.23
N THR A 399 -9.39 3.81 12.10
CA THR A 399 -8.94 4.37 10.82
C THR A 399 -8.51 3.27 9.85
N VAL A 400 -7.72 2.30 10.33
CA VAL A 400 -7.30 1.15 9.51
C VAL A 400 -8.50 0.30 9.09
N ASP A 401 -9.43 0.01 10.02
CA ASP A 401 -10.65 -0.75 9.73
C ASP A 401 -11.53 -0.02 8.71
N ALA A 402 -11.70 1.30 8.87
CA ALA A 402 -12.50 2.11 7.97
C ALA A 402 -11.94 2.15 6.54
N LEU A 403 -10.61 2.32 6.39
CA LEU A 403 -9.94 2.27 5.08
C LEU A 403 -10.07 0.89 4.43
N ASN A 404 -9.86 -0.19 5.20
CA ASN A 404 -10.00 -1.57 4.72
C ASN A 404 -11.42 -1.90 4.26
N LYS A 405 -12.42 -1.25 4.83
CA LYS A 405 -13.86 -1.44 4.53
C LYS A 405 -14.45 -0.32 3.66
N GLN A 406 -13.63 0.62 3.20
CA GLN A 406 -14.04 1.78 2.41
C GLN A 406 -15.18 2.58 3.08
N ARG A 407 -15.05 2.83 4.38
CA ARG A 407 -16.01 3.59 5.20
C ARG A 407 -15.47 4.96 5.59
N SER A 408 -16.34 5.81 6.11
CA SER A 408 -15.95 7.08 6.72
C SER A 408 -15.01 6.84 7.91
N LEU A 409 -13.97 7.67 8.04
CA LEU A 409 -13.04 7.57 9.14
C LEU A 409 -13.71 7.93 10.47
N PRO A 410 -13.22 7.37 11.59
CA PRO A 410 -13.69 7.79 12.91
C PRO A 410 -13.36 9.27 13.15
N LEU A 411 -14.20 9.91 13.97
CA LEU A 411 -13.93 11.29 14.42
C LEU A 411 -12.66 11.33 15.29
N CYS A 412 -11.89 12.32 15.08
CA CYS A 412 -10.77 12.69 15.94
C CYS A 412 -11.22 13.61 17.09
#